data_8fabefd3f5176f83747660744d045f97
#
_entry.id   8fabefd3f5176f83747660744d045f97
#
_cell.length_a   1.000
_cell.length_b   1.000
_cell.length_c   1.000
_cell.angle_alpha   90.00
_cell.angle_beta   90.00
_cell.angle_gamma   90.00
#
_symmetry.space_group_name_H-M   'P 1'
#
loop_
_entity.id
_entity.type
_entity.pdbx_description
1 polymer ?
#
loop_
_entity_poly.entity_id
_entity_poly.type
_entity_poly.pdbx_seq_one_letter_code
_entity_poly.pdbx_strand_id
1 'polypeptide(L)'
;MSAGPLLDAQALTVAAGDRVLIDGLNLEIRPGEVWCVMGPNGCGKTSLLHTLAGLRPARSGEVRLQGRPLARWPVGELARLRGLLPQTQHDAFGAAVLDVVLLGRHPHLGRWAWEDAGDERMARAALRAVDLAEFAARDVTTLSGGERQRVAIAALLTQDPPLLLLDEPVAHLDLHHQVTVLRHLVRLAHMRRKAVLLSIHDLNLAARFATHALVIGAHGLLRQGPAESTMDDIVLSSAFGHAVVSERIGKRVVFVAD
;
A
#
# COMPACT_ATOMS: atom_id res chain seq x y z
N MET A 1 -5.67 9.50 -25.40
CA MET A 1 -6.79 8.87 -24.70
C MET A 1 -6.31 8.54 -23.27
N SER A 2 -6.94 9.11 -22.25
CA SER A 2 -6.60 8.79 -20.86
C SER A 2 -6.93 7.31 -20.61
N ALA A 3 -5.96 6.52 -20.17
CA ALA A 3 -6.21 5.14 -19.75
C ALA A 3 -7.24 5.16 -18.61
N GLY A 4 -8.23 4.26 -18.65
CA GLY A 4 -9.21 4.12 -17.56
C GLY A 4 -8.56 3.82 -16.20
N PRO A 5 -9.32 3.86 -15.10
CA PRO A 5 -8.80 3.53 -13.78
C PRO A 5 -8.29 2.09 -13.74
N LEU A 6 -7.19 1.88 -13.01
CA LEU A 6 -6.67 0.54 -12.76
C LEU A 6 -7.56 -0.18 -11.72
N LEU A 7 -7.94 0.53 -10.66
CA LEU A 7 -8.91 0.08 -9.66
C LEU A 7 -10.06 1.09 -9.59
N ASP A 8 -11.28 0.59 -9.54
CA ASP A 8 -12.51 1.35 -9.41
C ASP A 8 -13.39 0.70 -8.32
N ALA A 9 -13.81 1.48 -7.33
CA ALA A 9 -14.76 1.09 -6.31
C ALA A 9 -16.01 1.95 -6.44
N GLN A 10 -17.20 1.32 -6.50
CA GLN A 10 -18.48 1.99 -6.70
C GLN A 10 -19.41 1.72 -5.52
N ALA A 11 -19.89 2.78 -4.87
CA ALA A 11 -20.77 2.76 -3.71
C ALA A 11 -20.33 1.74 -2.64
N LEU A 12 -19.01 1.64 -2.43
CA LEU A 12 -18.38 0.60 -1.60
C LEU A 12 -18.65 0.87 -0.12
N THR A 13 -19.29 -0.08 0.57
CA THR A 13 -19.44 -0.07 2.02
C THR A 13 -18.53 -1.13 2.66
N VAL A 14 -17.64 -0.67 3.53
CA VAL A 14 -16.72 -1.49 4.30
C VAL A 14 -17.19 -1.58 5.74
N ALA A 15 -17.29 -2.80 6.29
CA ALA A 15 -17.74 -3.04 7.66
C ALA A 15 -16.83 -3.99 8.43
N ALA A 16 -16.83 -3.93 9.75
CA ALA A 16 -16.21 -4.89 10.65
C ALA A 16 -17.29 -5.46 11.58
N GLY A 17 -17.72 -6.70 11.31
CA GLY A 17 -18.94 -7.23 11.90
C GLY A 17 -20.13 -6.35 11.50
N ASP A 18 -20.93 -5.92 12.48
CA ASP A 18 -22.08 -5.06 12.26
C ASP A 18 -21.74 -3.57 12.11
N ARG A 19 -20.53 -3.18 12.50
CA ARG A 19 -20.11 -1.78 12.45
C ARG A 19 -19.69 -1.40 11.03
N VAL A 20 -20.39 -0.43 10.43
CA VAL A 20 -19.97 0.23 9.19
C VAL A 20 -18.79 1.15 9.51
N LEU A 21 -17.71 1.01 8.76
CA LEU A 21 -16.49 1.82 8.87
C LEU A 21 -16.43 2.90 7.79
N ILE A 22 -16.81 2.53 6.57
CA ILE A 22 -16.85 3.43 5.41
C ILE A 22 -18.13 3.10 4.66
N ASP A 23 -18.90 4.12 4.30
CA ASP A 23 -20.16 3.95 3.59
C ASP A 23 -20.13 4.69 2.24
N GLY A 24 -20.59 4.01 1.20
CA GLY A 24 -20.82 4.59 -0.12
C GLY A 24 -19.57 5.15 -0.83
N LEU A 25 -18.37 4.61 -0.55
CA LEU A 25 -17.13 5.09 -1.16
C LEU A 25 -17.13 4.87 -2.69
N ASN A 26 -16.89 5.95 -3.43
CA ASN A 26 -16.55 5.91 -4.84
C ASN A 26 -15.09 6.32 -4.99
N LEU A 27 -14.24 5.42 -5.49
CA LEU A 27 -12.78 5.63 -5.56
C LEU A 27 -12.25 5.12 -6.90
N GLU A 28 -11.56 5.98 -7.63
CA GLU A 28 -10.81 5.60 -8.82
C GLU A 28 -9.31 5.78 -8.58
N ILE A 29 -8.53 4.74 -8.83
CA ILE A 29 -7.07 4.78 -8.75
C ILE A 29 -6.51 4.51 -10.15
N ARG A 30 -5.69 5.44 -10.63
CA ARG A 30 -5.13 5.40 -11.99
C ARG A 30 -3.65 5.03 -11.99
N PRO A 31 -3.14 4.44 -13.07
CA PRO A 31 -1.71 4.21 -13.24
C PRO A 31 -0.91 5.51 -13.11
N GLY A 32 0.11 5.49 -12.24
CA GLY A 32 0.95 6.65 -11.95
C GLY A 32 0.59 7.39 -10.68
N GLU A 33 -0.52 7.03 -10.02
CA GLU A 33 -0.96 7.68 -8.79
C GLU A 33 -0.38 6.98 -7.54
N VAL A 34 -0.11 7.80 -6.52
CA VAL A 34 0.24 7.37 -5.17
C VAL A 34 -0.81 7.92 -4.21
N TRP A 35 -1.63 7.04 -3.67
CA TRP A 35 -2.70 7.35 -2.73
C TRP A 35 -2.26 7.04 -1.30
N CYS A 36 -2.46 7.99 -0.39
CA CYS A 36 -2.29 7.77 1.04
C CYS A 36 -3.65 7.73 1.75
N VAL A 37 -3.90 6.63 2.47
CA VAL A 37 -5.08 6.49 3.35
C VAL A 37 -4.67 6.91 4.76
N MET A 38 -5.35 7.93 5.29
CA MET A 38 -5.06 8.52 6.60
C MET A 38 -6.29 8.49 7.51
N GLY A 39 -6.04 8.50 8.80
CA GLY A 39 -7.08 8.53 9.83
C GLY A 39 -6.64 7.82 11.10
N PRO A 40 -7.39 7.96 12.20
CA PRO A 40 -7.06 7.37 13.49
C PRO A 40 -7.03 5.84 13.47
N ASN A 41 -6.52 5.24 14.54
CA ASN A 41 -6.56 3.79 14.69
C ASN A 41 -8.00 3.29 14.78
N GLY A 42 -8.29 2.16 14.14
CA GLY A 42 -9.63 1.57 14.12
C GLY A 42 -10.66 2.25 13.19
N CYS A 43 -10.28 3.28 12.41
CA CYS A 43 -11.21 3.93 11.45
C CYS A 43 -11.49 3.08 10.20
N GLY A 44 -10.73 1.99 9.95
CA GLY A 44 -11.02 1.07 8.85
C GLY A 44 -9.99 1.03 7.73
N LYS A 45 -8.80 1.64 7.87
CA LYS A 45 -7.73 1.64 6.84
C LYS A 45 -7.38 0.22 6.36
N THR A 46 -7.02 -0.66 7.28
CA THR A 46 -6.73 -2.08 6.99
C THR A 46 -7.92 -2.79 6.33
N SER A 47 -9.14 -2.58 6.86
CA SER A 47 -10.35 -3.18 6.29
C SER A 47 -10.60 -2.71 4.86
N LEU A 48 -10.39 -1.43 4.58
CA LEU A 48 -10.49 -0.89 3.23
C LEU A 48 -9.47 -1.54 2.29
N LEU A 49 -8.18 -1.56 2.68
CA LEU A 49 -7.12 -2.19 1.88
C LEU A 49 -7.41 -3.66 1.57
N HIS A 50 -7.87 -4.42 2.58
CA HIS A 50 -8.23 -5.84 2.39
C HIS A 50 -9.46 -6.00 1.49
N THR A 51 -10.45 -5.10 1.57
CA THR A 51 -11.63 -5.14 0.70
C THR A 51 -11.25 -4.78 -0.74
N LEU A 52 -10.44 -3.75 -0.95
CA LEU A 52 -9.92 -3.38 -2.27
C LEU A 52 -8.99 -4.46 -2.85
N ALA A 53 -8.32 -5.22 -1.99
CA ALA A 53 -7.56 -6.39 -2.39
C ALA A 53 -8.43 -7.61 -2.74
N GLY A 54 -9.74 -7.62 -2.43
CA GLY A 54 -10.60 -8.78 -2.59
C GLY A 54 -10.33 -9.92 -1.60
N LEU A 55 -9.67 -9.62 -0.48
CA LEU A 55 -9.41 -10.57 0.62
C LEU A 55 -10.50 -10.51 1.70
N ARG A 56 -11.31 -9.47 1.67
CA ARG A 56 -12.46 -9.27 2.53
C ARG A 56 -13.66 -8.88 1.68
N PRO A 57 -14.85 -9.47 1.88
CA PRO A 57 -16.04 -9.07 1.17
C PRO A 57 -16.44 -7.64 1.56
N ALA A 58 -16.92 -6.87 0.59
CA ALA A 58 -17.64 -5.64 0.84
C ALA A 58 -19.01 -5.96 1.45
N ARG A 59 -19.54 -5.06 2.30
CA ARG A 59 -20.92 -5.17 2.79
C ARG A 59 -21.91 -4.85 1.66
N SER A 60 -21.58 -3.86 0.85
CA SER A 60 -22.30 -3.49 -0.38
C SER A 60 -21.36 -2.77 -1.35
N GLY A 61 -21.82 -2.54 -2.57
CA GLY A 61 -21.02 -1.95 -3.64
C GLY A 61 -20.13 -2.97 -4.35
N GLU A 62 -19.30 -2.49 -5.25
CA GLU A 62 -18.44 -3.34 -6.08
C GLU A 62 -17.05 -2.75 -6.22
N VAL A 63 -16.04 -3.61 -6.25
CA VAL A 63 -14.66 -3.26 -6.62
C VAL A 63 -14.31 -3.92 -7.94
N ARG A 64 -13.78 -3.13 -8.86
CA ARG A 64 -13.34 -3.58 -10.19
C ARG A 64 -11.85 -3.32 -10.36
N LEU A 65 -11.16 -4.25 -10.96
CA LEU A 65 -9.77 -4.13 -11.38
C LEU A 65 -9.71 -4.22 -12.90
N GLN A 66 -9.15 -3.20 -13.57
CA GLN A 66 -9.16 -3.09 -15.04
C GLN A 66 -10.57 -3.23 -15.64
N GLY A 67 -11.57 -2.62 -14.99
CA GLY A 67 -12.98 -2.65 -15.42
C GLY A 67 -13.74 -3.95 -15.14
N ARG A 68 -13.08 -5.02 -14.64
CA ARG A 68 -13.70 -6.31 -14.34
C ARG A 68 -13.88 -6.47 -12.82
N PRO A 69 -15.08 -6.87 -12.33
CA PRO A 69 -15.31 -7.14 -10.90
C PRO A 69 -14.30 -8.11 -10.32
N LEU A 70 -13.80 -7.83 -9.09
CA LEU A 70 -12.79 -8.69 -8.43
C LEU A 70 -13.24 -10.14 -8.33
N ALA A 71 -14.50 -10.38 -8.01
CA ALA A 71 -15.07 -11.72 -7.87
C ALA A 71 -15.05 -12.54 -9.17
N ARG A 72 -14.87 -11.91 -10.34
CA ARG A 72 -14.81 -12.58 -11.63
C ARG A 72 -13.39 -12.93 -12.07
N TRP A 73 -12.37 -12.51 -11.31
CA TRP A 73 -10.99 -12.84 -11.64
C TRP A 73 -10.60 -14.20 -11.07
N PRO A 74 -9.95 -15.08 -11.85
CA PRO A 74 -9.26 -16.25 -11.30
C PRO A 74 -8.19 -15.80 -10.30
N VAL A 75 -8.06 -16.52 -9.17
CA VAL A 75 -7.17 -16.12 -8.07
C VAL A 75 -5.72 -15.89 -8.54
N GLY A 76 -5.20 -16.79 -9.39
CA GLY A 76 -3.83 -16.66 -9.92
C GLY A 76 -3.64 -15.44 -10.83
N GLU A 77 -4.64 -15.08 -11.65
CA GLU A 77 -4.57 -13.88 -12.48
C GLU A 77 -4.67 -12.62 -11.63
N LEU A 78 -5.58 -12.61 -10.66
CA LEU A 78 -5.74 -11.50 -9.72
C LEU A 78 -4.45 -11.25 -8.93
N ALA A 79 -3.76 -12.31 -8.50
CA ALA A 79 -2.48 -12.21 -7.81
C ALA A 79 -1.34 -11.63 -8.66
N ARG A 80 -1.45 -11.64 -10.01
CA ARG A 80 -0.50 -10.95 -10.90
C ARG A 80 -0.84 -9.47 -11.08
N LEU A 81 -2.08 -9.09 -10.84
CA LEU A 81 -2.57 -7.73 -11.07
C LEU A 81 -2.49 -6.86 -9.83
N ARG A 82 -2.57 -7.45 -8.64
CA ARG A 82 -2.48 -6.72 -7.36
C ARG A 82 -1.62 -7.46 -6.36
N GLY A 83 -0.86 -6.72 -5.56
CA GLY A 83 -0.15 -7.24 -4.40
C GLY A 83 -0.58 -6.50 -3.14
N LEU A 84 -0.64 -7.21 -2.02
CA LEU A 84 -0.94 -6.63 -0.71
C LEU A 84 0.22 -6.91 0.25
N LEU A 85 0.75 -5.85 0.87
CA LEU A 85 1.58 -5.92 2.05
C LEU A 85 0.69 -5.73 3.28
N PRO A 86 0.46 -6.74 4.11
CA PRO A 86 -0.31 -6.59 5.35
C PRO A 86 0.51 -5.89 6.43
N GLN A 87 -0.16 -5.33 7.43
CA GLN A 87 0.46 -4.61 8.55
C GLN A 87 1.40 -5.50 9.38
N THR A 88 1.02 -6.74 9.61
CA THR A 88 1.80 -7.73 10.37
C THR A 88 2.18 -8.91 9.50
N GLN A 89 3.40 -9.35 9.64
CA GLN A 89 3.92 -10.56 9.00
C GLN A 89 4.53 -11.48 10.06
N HIS A 90 4.33 -12.77 9.87
CA HIS A 90 4.86 -13.79 10.77
C HIS A 90 5.63 -14.79 9.93
N ASP A 91 6.93 -14.86 10.16
CA ASP A 91 7.76 -15.91 9.60
C ASP A 91 7.58 -17.16 10.46
N ALA A 92 6.91 -18.16 9.94
CA ALA A 92 6.63 -19.40 10.65
C ALA A 92 7.87 -20.32 10.74
N PHE A 93 8.83 -20.17 9.80
CA PHE A 93 9.99 -21.04 9.66
C PHE A 93 11.23 -20.23 9.27
N GLY A 94 12.43 -20.76 9.61
CA GLY A 94 13.70 -20.23 9.13
C GLY A 94 13.86 -20.51 7.62
N ALA A 95 14.20 -19.46 6.89
CA ALA A 95 14.51 -19.53 5.45
C ALA A 95 15.49 -18.42 5.09
N ALA A 96 16.23 -18.59 4.00
CA ALA A 96 17.08 -17.51 3.52
C ALA A 96 16.21 -16.32 3.05
N VAL A 97 16.66 -15.11 3.32
CA VAL A 97 15.97 -13.87 2.90
C VAL A 97 15.67 -13.89 1.41
N LEU A 98 16.60 -14.36 0.58
CA LEU A 98 16.38 -14.47 -0.87
C LEU A 98 15.21 -15.39 -1.20
N ASP A 99 15.08 -16.52 -0.52
CA ASP A 99 14.00 -17.49 -0.75
C ASP A 99 12.65 -16.90 -0.38
N VAL A 100 12.59 -16.16 0.76
CA VAL A 100 11.37 -15.45 1.17
C VAL A 100 10.97 -14.39 0.13
N VAL A 101 11.93 -13.66 -0.43
CA VAL A 101 11.66 -12.66 -1.46
C VAL A 101 11.21 -13.30 -2.77
N LEU A 102 11.77 -14.46 -3.12
CA LEU A 102 11.37 -15.24 -4.30
C LEU A 102 9.92 -15.73 -4.22
N LEU A 103 9.33 -15.92 -3.05
CA LEU A 103 7.89 -16.22 -2.91
C LEU A 103 7.00 -15.17 -3.63
N GLY A 104 7.49 -13.96 -3.81
CA GLY A 104 6.82 -12.95 -4.63
C GLY A 104 6.60 -13.39 -6.07
N ARG A 105 7.40 -14.32 -6.60
CA ARG A 105 7.26 -14.85 -7.97
C ARG A 105 6.21 -15.95 -8.11
N HIS A 106 5.75 -16.54 -7.00
CA HIS A 106 4.78 -17.63 -7.01
C HIS A 106 3.56 -17.41 -7.93
N PRO A 107 2.93 -16.22 -8.04
CA PRO A 107 1.83 -16.01 -8.98
C PRO A 107 2.20 -16.12 -10.45
N HIS A 108 3.48 -16.03 -10.78
CA HIS A 108 4.00 -16.07 -12.15
C HIS A 108 4.47 -17.46 -12.56
N LEU A 109 4.67 -18.35 -11.59
CA LEU A 109 5.12 -19.73 -11.86
C LEU A 109 3.98 -20.58 -12.41
N GLY A 110 4.33 -21.50 -13.31
CA GLY A 110 3.43 -22.56 -13.74
C GLY A 110 3.24 -23.61 -12.65
N ARG A 111 2.24 -24.49 -12.80
CA ARG A 111 1.87 -25.51 -11.78
C ARG A 111 3.02 -26.39 -11.28
N TRP A 112 4.07 -26.58 -12.08
CA TRP A 112 5.24 -27.41 -11.80
C TRP A 112 6.56 -26.70 -12.12
N ALA A 113 6.52 -25.38 -12.26
CA ALA A 113 7.69 -24.59 -12.56
C ALA A 113 8.38 -24.12 -11.27
N TRP A 114 9.70 -24.04 -11.34
CA TRP A 114 10.55 -23.45 -10.31
C TRP A 114 10.97 -22.06 -10.77
N GLU A 115 11.43 -21.25 -9.82
CA GLU A 115 12.01 -19.94 -10.10
C GLU A 115 13.22 -20.08 -11.03
N ASP A 116 13.31 -19.17 -11.97
CA ASP A 116 14.43 -19.12 -12.92
C ASP A 116 15.46 -18.04 -12.54
N ALA A 117 16.55 -17.96 -13.32
CA ALA A 117 17.57 -16.91 -13.12
C ALA A 117 17.03 -15.48 -13.33
N GLY A 118 15.91 -15.31 -14.02
CA GLY A 118 15.20 -14.03 -14.18
C GLY A 118 14.52 -13.63 -12.88
N ASP A 119 13.82 -14.56 -12.25
CA ASP A 119 13.15 -14.37 -10.98
C ASP A 119 14.16 -14.02 -9.87
N GLU A 120 15.30 -14.74 -9.82
CA GLU A 120 16.37 -14.43 -8.88
C GLU A 120 16.94 -13.03 -9.10
N ARG A 121 17.16 -12.60 -10.35
CA ARG A 121 17.62 -11.22 -10.65
C ARG A 121 16.60 -10.17 -10.16
N MET A 122 15.31 -10.43 -10.30
CA MET A 122 14.25 -9.55 -9.79
C MET A 122 14.28 -9.48 -8.26
N ALA A 123 14.37 -10.62 -7.57
CA ALA A 123 14.44 -10.69 -6.12
C ALA A 123 15.67 -9.94 -5.58
N ARG A 124 16.85 -10.15 -6.17
CA ARG A 124 18.06 -9.41 -5.79
C ARG A 124 17.97 -7.92 -6.08
N ALA A 125 17.29 -7.50 -7.17
CA ALA A 125 17.04 -6.10 -7.46
C ALA A 125 16.08 -5.47 -6.43
N ALA A 126 15.06 -6.21 -6.00
CA ALA A 126 14.14 -5.78 -4.95
C ALA A 126 14.85 -5.64 -3.60
N LEU A 127 15.73 -6.56 -3.22
CA LEU A 127 16.55 -6.45 -2.01
C LEU A 127 17.45 -5.21 -2.04
N ARG A 128 18.08 -4.90 -3.18
CA ARG A 128 18.86 -3.67 -3.33
C ARG A 128 18.00 -2.41 -3.17
N ALA A 129 16.77 -2.43 -3.64
CA ALA A 129 15.86 -1.29 -3.58
C ALA A 129 15.43 -0.92 -2.14
N VAL A 130 15.59 -1.85 -1.19
CA VAL A 130 15.26 -1.67 0.23
C VAL A 130 16.48 -1.79 1.13
N ASP A 131 17.70 -1.65 0.60
CA ASP A 131 18.98 -1.70 1.32
C ASP A 131 19.20 -3.01 2.10
N LEU A 132 18.90 -4.16 1.48
CA LEU A 132 19.10 -5.51 2.04
C LEU A 132 19.91 -6.44 1.13
N ALA A 133 20.71 -5.91 0.21
CA ALA A 133 21.46 -6.73 -0.75
C ALA A 133 22.37 -7.78 -0.05
N GLU A 134 23.04 -7.39 1.01
CA GLU A 134 23.98 -8.23 1.78
C GLU A 134 23.29 -9.26 2.68
N PHE A 135 21.95 -9.17 2.80
CA PHE A 135 21.17 -10.06 3.67
C PHE A 135 20.63 -11.30 2.94
N ALA A 136 20.88 -11.43 1.64
CA ALA A 136 20.25 -12.45 0.79
C ALA A 136 20.38 -13.88 1.35
N ALA A 137 21.53 -14.24 1.95
CA ALA A 137 21.79 -15.56 2.52
C ALA A 137 21.48 -15.68 4.03
N ARG A 138 21.05 -14.58 4.71
CA ARG A 138 20.72 -14.62 6.13
C ARG A 138 19.40 -15.31 6.38
N ASP A 139 19.27 -15.94 7.54
CA ASP A 139 18.00 -16.48 8.01
C ASP A 139 17.05 -15.34 8.41
N VAL A 140 15.83 -15.34 7.87
CA VAL A 140 14.80 -14.30 8.10
C VAL A 140 14.42 -14.18 9.58
N THR A 141 14.50 -15.28 10.34
CA THR A 141 14.18 -15.28 11.78
C THR A 141 15.18 -14.49 12.64
N THR A 142 16.40 -14.27 12.11
CA THR A 142 17.45 -13.50 12.80
C THR A 142 17.34 -11.99 12.58
N LEU A 143 16.40 -11.55 11.75
CA LEU A 143 16.22 -10.16 11.37
C LEU A 143 15.47 -9.37 12.46
N SER A 144 15.81 -8.08 12.58
CA SER A 144 14.98 -7.11 13.33
C SER A 144 13.61 -6.90 12.67
N GLY A 145 12.65 -6.33 13.39
CA GLY A 145 11.32 -6.03 12.86
C GLY A 145 11.35 -5.13 11.61
N GLY A 146 12.19 -4.10 11.62
CA GLY A 146 12.35 -3.21 10.46
C GLY A 146 13.03 -3.90 9.26
N GLU A 147 13.98 -4.81 9.48
CA GLU A 147 14.58 -5.61 8.41
C GLU A 147 13.55 -6.57 7.80
N ARG A 148 12.75 -7.27 8.64
CA ARG A 148 11.65 -8.13 8.15
C ARG A 148 10.63 -7.35 7.34
N GLN A 149 10.25 -6.17 7.78
CA GLN A 149 9.34 -5.30 7.04
C GLN A 149 9.90 -4.97 5.65
N ARG A 150 11.19 -4.66 5.55
CA ARG A 150 11.85 -4.41 4.27
C ARG A 150 11.96 -5.68 3.39
N VAL A 151 12.17 -6.86 3.96
CA VAL A 151 12.10 -8.14 3.23
C VAL A 151 10.73 -8.35 2.61
N ALA A 152 9.68 -8.08 3.36
CA ALA A 152 8.32 -8.21 2.86
C ALA A 152 7.98 -7.20 1.77
N ILE A 153 8.48 -5.97 1.88
CA ILE A 153 8.39 -4.99 0.78
C ILE A 153 9.14 -5.52 -0.44
N ALA A 154 10.34 -6.09 -0.26
CA ALA A 154 11.09 -6.69 -1.37
C ALA A 154 10.33 -7.85 -2.04
N ALA A 155 9.65 -8.70 -1.29
CA ALA A 155 8.80 -9.76 -1.84
C ALA A 155 7.64 -9.19 -2.67
N LEU A 156 6.96 -8.14 -2.18
CA LEU A 156 5.92 -7.42 -2.93
C LEU A 156 6.48 -6.78 -4.21
N LEU A 157 7.67 -6.19 -4.15
CA LEU A 157 8.34 -5.62 -5.33
C LEU A 157 8.72 -6.70 -6.35
N THR A 158 9.10 -7.90 -5.88
CA THR A 158 9.44 -9.06 -6.71
C THR A 158 8.21 -9.65 -7.39
N GLN A 159 7.04 -9.59 -6.76
CA GLN A 159 5.77 -9.93 -7.39
C GLN A 159 5.46 -9.03 -8.60
N ASP A 160 5.93 -7.78 -8.59
CA ASP A 160 5.84 -6.78 -9.66
C ASP A 160 4.41 -6.48 -10.15
N PRO A 161 3.37 -6.40 -9.30
CA PRO A 161 2.01 -6.16 -9.73
C PRO A 161 1.81 -4.71 -10.21
N PRO A 162 0.86 -4.44 -11.13
CA PRO A 162 0.51 -3.06 -11.49
C PRO A 162 -0.14 -2.26 -10.34
N LEU A 163 -0.85 -2.92 -9.40
CA LEU A 163 -1.45 -2.30 -8.22
C LEU A 163 -0.74 -2.80 -6.94
N LEU A 164 -0.17 -1.87 -6.18
CA LEU A 164 0.43 -2.13 -4.86
C LEU A 164 -0.48 -1.57 -3.77
N LEU A 165 -0.93 -2.42 -2.88
CA LEU A 165 -1.68 -2.08 -1.68
C LEU A 165 -0.77 -2.35 -0.46
N LEU A 166 -0.53 -1.33 0.39
CA LEU A 166 0.41 -1.48 1.50
C LEU A 166 -0.21 -0.95 2.80
N ASP A 167 -0.32 -1.82 3.79
CA ASP A 167 -0.83 -1.44 5.10
C ASP A 167 0.34 -1.10 6.03
N GLU A 168 0.48 0.19 6.36
CA GLU A 168 1.52 0.76 7.21
C GLU A 168 2.96 0.31 6.84
N PRO A 169 3.38 0.44 5.56
CA PRO A 169 4.63 -0.17 5.09
C PRO A 169 5.87 0.38 5.77
N VAL A 170 5.80 1.55 6.40
CA VAL A 170 6.96 2.25 6.98
C VAL A 170 6.87 2.43 8.51
N ALA A 171 5.88 1.81 9.18
CA ALA A 171 5.59 2.06 10.60
C ALA A 171 6.76 1.76 11.56
N HIS A 172 7.58 0.77 11.29
CA HIS A 172 8.67 0.34 12.17
C HIS A 172 10.07 0.61 11.60
N LEU A 173 10.14 1.49 10.59
CA LEU A 173 11.40 1.88 9.96
C LEU A 173 11.92 3.19 10.54
N ASP A 174 13.23 3.34 10.60
CA ASP A 174 13.83 4.64 10.84
C ASP A 174 13.61 5.59 9.66
N LEU A 175 13.86 6.88 9.88
CA LEU A 175 13.60 7.95 8.91
C LEU A 175 14.29 7.70 7.55
N HIS A 176 15.52 7.17 7.57
CA HIS A 176 16.26 6.89 6.34
C HIS A 176 15.54 5.85 5.48
N HIS A 177 15.17 4.72 6.10
CA HIS A 177 14.49 3.63 5.42
C HIS A 177 13.05 3.97 5.03
N GLN A 178 12.32 4.76 5.86
CA GLN A 178 11.00 5.30 5.49
C GLN A 178 11.08 6.09 4.17
N VAL A 179 12.01 7.03 4.08
CA VAL A 179 12.20 7.87 2.90
C VAL A 179 12.67 7.05 1.70
N THR A 180 13.56 6.07 1.88
CA THR A 180 14.05 5.18 0.81
C THR A 180 12.91 4.38 0.21
N VAL A 181 12.09 3.72 1.03
CA VAL A 181 10.95 2.92 0.58
C VAL A 181 9.91 3.78 -0.14
N LEU A 182 9.47 4.89 0.47
CA LEU A 182 8.46 5.77 -0.14
C LEU A 182 8.95 6.38 -1.46
N ARG A 183 10.20 6.80 -1.54
CA ARG A 183 10.80 7.29 -2.79
C ARG A 183 10.82 6.21 -3.87
N HIS A 184 11.09 4.97 -3.50
CA HIS A 184 11.06 3.85 -4.44
C HIS A 184 9.64 3.58 -4.97
N LEU A 185 8.62 3.58 -4.09
CA LEU A 185 7.21 3.43 -4.48
C LEU A 185 6.76 4.54 -5.43
N VAL A 186 7.10 5.80 -5.13
CA VAL A 186 6.81 6.95 -6.01
C VAL A 186 7.50 6.77 -7.37
N ARG A 187 8.77 6.33 -7.39
CA ARG A 187 9.47 6.04 -8.65
C ARG A 187 8.76 4.97 -9.47
N LEU A 188 8.29 3.88 -8.84
CA LEU A 188 7.53 2.83 -9.52
C LEU A 188 6.22 3.36 -10.11
N ALA A 189 5.50 4.19 -9.35
CA ALA A 189 4.29 4.82 -9.83
C ALA A 189 4.57 5.67 -11.09
N HIS A 190 5.52 6.58 -11.02
CA HIS A 190 5.76 7.52 -12.11
C HIS A 190 6.44 6.85 -13.32
N MET A 191 7.50 6.07 -13.11
CA MET A 191 8.34 5.54 -14.20
C MET A 191 7.77 4.27 -14.83
N ARG A 192 7.09 3.43 -14.03
CA ARG A 192 6.52 2.16 -14.48
C ARG A 192 4.99 2.17 -14.55
N ARG A 193 4.38 3.34 -14.34
CA ARG A 193 2.92 3.51 -14.40
C ARG A 193 2.17 2.56 -13.47
N LYS A 194 2.77 2.21 -12.33
CA LYS A 194 2.09 1.43 -11.28
C LYS A 194 1.14 2.34 -10.49
N ALA A 195 0.12 1.77 -9.89
CA ALA A 195 -0.71 2.45 -8.90
C ALA A 195 -0.29 1.98 -7.50
N VAL A 196 -0.20 2.92 -6.56
CA VAL A 196 0.17 2.65 -5.17
C VAL A 196 -0.92 3.21 -4.26
N LEU A 197 -1.45 2.39 -3.37
CA LEU A 197 -2.32 2.81 -2.27
C LEU A 197 -1.71 2.31 -0.97
N LEU A 198 -1.38 3.23 -0.07
CA LEU A 198 -0.78 2.87 1.22
C LEU A 198 -1.48 3.56 2.39
N SER A 199 -1.59 2.89 3.52
CA SER A 199 -1.95 3.53 4.77
C SER A 199 -0.69 4.12 5.42
N ILE A 200 -0.83 5.31 6.01
CA ILE A 200 0.27 6.03 6.65
C ILE A 200 -0.26 6.89 7.80
N HIS A 201 0.51 6.99 8.90
CA HIS A 201 0.17 7.82 10.06
C HIS A 201 0.85 9.18 10.03
N ASP A 202 2.04 9.27 9.46
CA ASP A 202 2.80 10.50 9.38
C ASP A 202 2.25 11.41 8.27
N LEU A 203 1.62 12.52 8.68
CA LEU A 203 1.02 13.50 7.77
C LEU A 203 2.07 14.16 6.87
N ASN A 204 3.29 14.37 7.38
CA ASN A 204 4.35 15.03 6.64
C ASN A 204 4.95 14.12 5.56
N LEU A 205 5.06 12.81 5.85
CA LEU A 205 5.42 11.83 4.83
C LEU A 205 4.31 11.70 3.78
N ALA A 206 3.03 11.66 4.19
CA ALA A 206 1.90 11.64 3.26
C ALA A 206 1.93 12.86 2.33
N ALA A 207 2.02 14.08 2.88
CA ALA A 207 2.08 15.32 2.11
C ALA A 207 3.27 15.38 1.13
N ARG A 208 4.37 14.73 1.50
CA ARG A 208 5.60 14.73 0.69
C ARG A 208 5.55 13.76 -0.50
N PHE A 209 4.89 12.62 -0.34
CA PHE A 209 5.01 11.50 -1.27
C PHE A 209 3.70 11.15 -2.00
N ALA A 210 2.54 11.54 -1.45
CA ALA A 210 1.27 11.26 -2.08
C ALA A 210 0.95 12.22 -3.23
N THR A 211 0.33 11.69 -4.28
CA THR A 211 -0.36 12.49 -5.30
C THR A 211 -1.82 12.71 -4.91
N HIS A 212 -2.41 11.75 -4.21
CA HIS A 212 -3.80 11.74 -3.76
C HIS A 212 -3.90 11.28 -2.30
N ALA A 213 -4.93 11.71 -1.63
CA ALA A 213 -5.21 11.34 -0.26
C ALA A 213 -6.67 10.90 -0.07
N LEU A 214 -6.88 9.99 0.87
CA LEU A 214 -8.17 9.56 1.35
C LEU A 214 -8.13 9.66 2.87
N VAL A 215 -8.92 10.59 3.44
CA VAL A 215 -8.96 10.87 4.88
C VAL A 215 -10.23 10.27 5.48
N ILE A 216 -10.05 9.37 6.46
CA ILE A 216 -11.12 8.69 7.17
C ILE A 216 -11.13 9.19 8.61
N GLY A 217 -12.28 9.65 9.07
CA GLY A 217 -12.49 10.03 10.47
C GLY A 217 -13.12 8.90 11.28
N ALA A 218 -13.51 9.22 12.52
CA ALA A 218 -14.17 8.26 13.42
C ALA A 218 -15.54 7.78 12.91
N HIS A 219 -16.19 8.55 12.03
CA HIS A 219 -17.52 8.29 11.50
C HIS A 219 -17.56 7.99 9.99
N GLY A 220 -16.43 7.62 9.40
CA GLY A 220 -16.32 7.25 8.00
C GLY A 220 -15.46 8.21 7.17
N LEU A 221 -15.66 8.17 5.84
CA LEU A 221 -14.92 9.01 4.90
C LEU A 221 -15.21 10.49 5.12
N LEU A 222 -14.16 11.30 5.24
CA LEU A 222 -14.26 12.75 5.35
C LEU A 222 -14.00 13.43 4.01
N ARG A 223 -12.90 13.09 3.35
CA ARG A 223 -12.50 13.66 2.06
C ARG A 223 -11.57 12.74 1.28
N GLN A 224 -11.62 12.84 -0.05
CA GLN A 224 -10.69 12.19 -0.96
C GLN A 224 -10.41 13.05 -2.19
N GLY A 225 -9.26 12.87 -2.81
CA GLY A 225 -8.86 13.57 -4.02
C GLY A 225 -7.37 13.90 -4.06
N PRO A 226 -6.95 14.89 -4.86
CA PRO A 226 -5.56 15.34 -4.89
C PRO A 226 -5.06 15.70 -3.48
N ALA A 227 -3.85 15.27 -3.13
CA ALA A 227 -3.33 15.40 -1.76
C ALA A 227 -3.32 16.86 -1.30
N GLU A 228 -2.93 17.80 -2.17
CA GLU A 228 -2.84 19.23 -1.86
C GLU A 228 -4.20 19.83 -1.42
N SER A 229 -5.31 19.41 -2.01
CA SER A 229 -6.64 19.91 -1.68
C SER A 229 -7.39 19.08 -0.63
N THR A 230 -6.92 17.85 -0.36
CA THR A 230 -7.56 16.92 0.57
C THR A 230 -6.98 17.03 1.97
N MET A 231 -5.67 17.30 2.08
CA MET A 231 -4.96 17.42 3.33
C MET A 231 -4.97 18.87 3.80
N ASP A 232 -6.12 19.36 4.28
CA ASP A 232 -6.24 20.68 4.91
C ASP A 232 -6.41 20.57 6.43
N ASP A 233 -6.16 21.67 7.13
CA ASP A 233 -6.17 21.75 8.58
C ASP A 233 -7.51 21.34 9.18
N ILE A 234 -8.63 21.71 8.54
CA ILE A 234 -9.99 21.42 9.03
C ILE A 234 -10.27 19.91 8.92
N VAL A 235 -9.97 19.33 7.76
CA VAL A 235 -10.21 17.89 7.52
C VAL A 235 -9.31 17.04 8.41
N LEU A 236 -8.03 17.38 8.53
CA LEU A 236 -7.09 16.64 9.37
C LEU A 236 -7.44 16.79 10.85
N SER A 237 -7.75 18.00 11.32
CA SER A 237 -8.20 18.21 12.71
C SER A 237 -9.47 17.41 13.02
N SER A 238 -10.44 17.40 12.11
CA SER A 238 -11.67 16.60 12.26
C SER A 238 -11.37 15.10 12.28
N ALA A 239 -10.43 14.63 11.45
CA ALA A 239 -10.08 13.22 11.36
C ALA A 239 -9.42 12.71 12.64
N PHE A 240 -8.46 13.48 13.17
CA PHE A 240 -7.62 13.06 14.28
C PHE A 240 -8.13 13.51 15.66
N GLY A 241 -9.14 14.39 15.70
CA GLY A 241 -9.72 14.87 16.96
C GLY A 241 -8.82 15.84 17.73
N HIS A 242 -7.79 16.40 17.09
CA HIS A 242 -6.87 17.39 17.61
C HIS A 242 -6.67 18.49 16.58
N ALA A 243 -6.35 19.70 17.04
CA ALA A 243 -5.99 20.78 16.13
C ALA A 243 -4.73 20.41 15.35
N VAL A 244 -4.83 20.48 14.04
CA VAL A 244 -3.71 20.29 13.11
C VAL A 244 -3.59 21.58 12.32
N VAL A 245 -2.41 22.17 12.31
CA VAL A 245 -2.11 23.41 11.61
C VAL A 245 -1.07 23.12 10.54
N SER A 246 -1.29 23.66 9.34
CA SER A 246 -0.30 23.58 8.27
C SER A 246 0.56 24.84 8.23
N GLU A 247 1.86 24.66 8.16
CA GLU A 247 2.83 25.73 7.93
C GLU A 247 3.59 25.50 6.62
N ARG A 248 3.92 26.59 5.93
CA ARG A 248 4.73 26.51 4.71
C ARG A 248 6.19 26.80 5.04
N ILE A 249 7.05 25.78 4.91
CA ILE A 249 8.50 25.90 5.04
C ILE A 249 9.14 25.79 3.66
N GLY A 250 9.46 26.93 3.07
CA GLY A 250 9.92 27.02 1.70
C GLY A 250 8.84 26.57 0.70
N LYS A 251 9.11 25.47 -0.03
CA LYS A 251 8.17 24.90 -1.00
C LYS A 251 7.33 23.75 -0.41
N ARG A 252 7.47 23.44 0.87
CA ARG A 252 6.80 22.30 1.51
C ARG A 252 5.73 22.76 2.50
N VAL A 253 4.65 22.03 2.53
CA VAL A 253 3.65 22.13 3.60
C VAL A 253 4.06 21.13 4.69
N VAL A 254 4.06 21.58 5.93
CA VAL A 254 4.37 20.78 7.12
C VAL A 254 3.17 20.88 8.05
N PHE A 255 2.71 19.74 8.55
CA PHE A 255 1.62 19.65 9.49
C PHE A 255 2.15 19.49 10.91
N VAL A 256 1.63 20.30 11.82
CA VAL A 256 1.98 20.29 13.25
C VAL A 256 0.68 20.06 14.03
N ALA A 257 0.71 19.15 14.98
CA ALA A 257 -0.37 19.02 15.96
C ALA A 257 -0.14 20.05 17.08
N ASP A 258 -1.20 20.81 17.42
CA ASP A 258 -1.20 21.80 18.50
C ASP A 258 -1.56 21.12 19.85
#